data_6186bdf3ab5fa3893b7889bac102076f
#
_entry.id   6186bdf3ab5fa3893b7889bac102076f
#
_cell.length_a   1.000
_cell.length_b   1.000
_cell.length_c   1.000
_cell.angle_alpha   90.00
_cell.angle_beta   90.00
_cell.angle_gamma   90.00
#
_symmetry.space_group_name_H-M   'P 1'
#
loop_
_entity.id
_entity.type
_entity.pdbx_description
1 polymer ?
#
loop_
_entity_poly.entity_id
_entity_poly.type
_entity_poly.pdbx_seq_one_letter_code
_entity_poly.pdbx_strand_id
1 'polypeptide(L)'
;MKIEASLVQANPLKITKKQSLIIIGLIFLVLMSLFIGFLIGSFNSSFLNFISGKASTLENNVLLQIRFPRVILAGLVGASLGISGASLQGLFRNPLADPGLIGVSAGAALGASIVIVLGSNLVPKFLLGSFLLPLSAIAGSTFVILLLYFFTRGFGYRGITYMLLVGIAVNAIASVGIGVLTYISTDSELRGLTFWTMGSFGGVTWPLLVPAIIIICSALVWIIPASRKLDLIQLGEPEAYRLGVDIKKLKYRVIFSSAAAVGASVALSGMIGFVGLVVPHLVRLIGGVSHSYLLPGSALMGAALMINA
;
A
#
# COMPACT_ATOMS: atom_id res chain seq x y z
N MET A 1 9.57 -15.59 -44.24
CA MET A 1 8.67 -16.67 -43.78
C MET A 1 9.09 -17.45 -42.53
N LYS A 2 10.38 -17.46 -42.12
CA LYS A 2 10.79 -18.05 -40.83
C LYS A 2 10.78 -17.06 -39.62
N ILE A 3 10.78 -15.77 -39.87
CA ILE A 3 10.77 -14.72 -38.83
C ILE A 3 9.35 -14.49 -38.28
N GLU A 4 8.31 -14.64 -39.11
CA GLU A 4 6.92 -14.49 -38.68
C GLU A 4 6.44 -15.66 -37.78
N ALA A 5 6.94 -16.88 -38.00
CA ALA A 5 6.57 -18.02 -37.15
C ALA A 5 7.16 -17.97 -35.73
N SER A 6 8.26 -17.23 -35.50
CA SER A 6 8.85 -17.07 -34.16
C SER A 6 8.13 -16.01 -33.30
N LEU A 7 7.46 -15.05 -33.94
CA LEU A 7 6.68 -14.01 -33.24
C LEU A 7 5.30 -14.51 -32.77
N VAL A 8 4.75 -15.54 -33.40
CA VAL A 8 3.45 -16.12 -33.04
C VAL A 8 3.57 -17.11 -31.85
N GLN A 9 4.77 -17.61 -31.52
CA GLN A 9 4.97 -18.54 -30.40
C GLN A 9 5.33 -17.88 -29.06
N ALA A 10 5.56 -16.58 -29.00
CA ALA A 10 5.69 -15.88 -27.74
C ALA A 10 4.30 -15.78 -27.09
N ASN A 11 3.97 -16.73 -26.21
CA ASN A 11 2.77 -16.65 -25.39
C ASN A 11 2.94 -15.41 -24.47
N PRO A 12 2.35 -14.25 -24.82
CA PRO A 12 2.62 -12.95 -24.13
C PRO A 12 2.11 -12.94 -22.68
N LEU A 13 1.51 -14.04 -22.26
CA LEU A 13 0.86 -14.21 -20.96
C LEU A 13 1.70 -15.03 -19.96
N LYS A 14 2.85 -15.56 -20.36
CA LYS A 14 3.78 -16.27 -19.46
C LYS A 14 4.95 -15.38 -19.05
N ILE A 15 5.26 -15.43 -17.76
CA ILE A 15 6.48 -14.80 -17.21
C ILE A 15 7.68 -15.41 -17.95
N THR A 16 8.53 -14.56 -18.52
CA THR A 16 9.75 -14.97 -19.23
C THR A 16 10.80 -15.50 -18.25
N LYS A 17 11.77 -16.29 -18.74
CA LYS A 17 12.90 -16.76 -17.90
C LYS A 17 13.64 -15.58 -17.23
N LYS A 18 13.83 -14.47 -17.97
CA LYS A 18 14.42 -13.23 -17.42
C LYS A 18 13.59 -12.66 -16.28
N GLN A 19 12.28 -12.54 -16.45
CA GLN A 19 11.37 -12.02 -15.43
C GLN A 19 11.33 -12.93 -14.19
N SER A 20 11.33 -14.28 -14.38
CA SER A 20 11.42 -15.23 -13.26
C SER A 20 12.72 -15.05 -12.47
N LEU A 21 13.85 -14.86 -13.15
CA LEU A 21 15.13 -14.63 -12.49
C LEU A 21 15.12 -13.31 -11.68
N ILE A 22 14.52 -12.25 -12.23
CA ILE A 22 14.37 -10.97 -11.51
C ILE A 22 13.49 -11.14 -10.28
N ILE A 23 12.36 -11.85 -10.38
CA ILE A 23 11.49 -12.11 -9.20
C ILE A 23 12.27 -12.89 -8.12
N ILE A 24 13.03 -13.91 -8.49
CA ILE A 24 13.87 -14.68 -7.55
C ILE A 24 14.90 -13.73 -6.88
N GLY A 25 15.55 -12.87 -7.66
CA GLY A 25 16.48 -11.87 -7.13
C GLY A 25 15.80 -10.88 -6.16
N LEU A 26 14.56 -10.44 -6.47
CA LEU A 26 13.79 -9.58 -5.59
C LEU A 26 13.34 -10.29 -4.30
N ILE A 27 12.97 -11.58 -4.38
CA ILE A 27 12.68 -12.39 -3.18
C ILE A 27 13.93 -12.48 -2.30
N PHE A 28 15.07 -12.77 -2.89
CA PHE A 28 16.35 -12.81 -2.15
C PHE A 28 16.68 -11.47 -1.53
N LEU A 29 16.46 -10.36 -2.25
CA LEU A 29 16.65 -9.00 -1.73
C LEU A 29 15.74 -8.73 -0.53
N VAL A 30 14.45 -9.08 -0.59
CA VAL A 30 13.51 -8.92 0.52
C VAL A 30 13.96 -9.74 1.74
N LEU A 31 14.35 -10.99 1.54
CA LEU A 31 14.84 -11.85 2.64
C LEU A 31 16.11 -11.28 3.28
N MET A 32 17.05 -10.81 2.47
CA MET A 32 18.25 -10.10 2.95
C MET A 32 17.88 -8.84 3.73
N SER A 33 16.98 -8.02 3.20
CA SER A 33 16.52 -6.80 3.86
C SER A 33 15.83 -7.09 5.20
N LEU A 34 14.97 -8.11 5.25
CA LEU A 34 14.35 -8.57 6.51
C LEU A 34 15.40 -9.01 7.52
N PHE A 35 16.38 -9.78 7.09
CA PHE A 35 17.46 -10.25 7.94
C PHE A 35 18.31 -9.08 8.46
N ILE A 36 18.72 -8.17 7.60
CA ILE A 36 19.49 -6.98 7.94
C ILE A 36 18.69 -6.07 8.88
N GLY A 37 17.42 -5.78 8.55
CA GLY A 37 16.56 -4.94 9.38
C GLY A 37 16.28 -5.51 10.78
N PHE A 38 16.30 -6.85 10.90
CA PHE A 38 16.22 -7.51 12.20
C PHE A 38 17.54 -7.39 13.00
N LEU A 39 18.69 -7.46 12.32
CA LEU A 39 20.01 -7.40 12.96
C LEU A 39 20.41 -5.97 13.36
N ILE A 40 20.25 -5.02 12.43
CA ILE A 40 20.71 -3.64 12.60
C ILE A 40 19.67 -2.83 13.39
N GLY A 41 20.13 -2.08 14.37
CA GLY A 41 19.28 -1.17 15.15
C GLY A 41 20.11 -0.45 16.20
N SER A 42 19.55 0.62 16.78
CA SER A 42 20.21 1.48 17.77
C SER A 42 20.59 0.76 19.07
N PHE A 43 19.93 -0.34 19.40
CA PHE A 43 20.29 -1.18 20.54
C PHE A 43 21.17 -2.35 20.08
N ASN A 44 22.38 -2.46 20.64
CA ASN A 44 23.32 -3.55 20.35
C ASN A 44 22.82 -4.88 20.95
N SER A 45 21.97 -5.58 20.20
CA SER A 45 21.56 -6.94 20.55
C SER A 45 22.39 -7.94 19.74
N SER A 46 22.98 -8.93 20.41
CA SER A 46 23.71 -9.98 19.72
C SER A 46 22.74 -11.02 19.18
N PHE A 47 22.65 -11.13 17.86
CA PHE A 47 21.86 -12.17 17.19
C PHE A 47 22.33 -13.58 17.55
N LEU A 48 23.63 -13.76 17.78
CA LEU A 48 24.19 -15.01 18.26
C LEU A 48 23.67 -15.39 19.65
N ASN A 49 23.54 -14.40 20.55
CA ASN A 49 22.98 -14.63 21.87
C ASN A 49 21.48 -14.97 21.80
N PHE A 50 20.76 -14.33 20.87
CA PHE A 50 19.34 -14.63 20.65
C PHE A 50 19.14 -16.09 20.18
N ILE A 51 19.89 -16.55 19.16
CA ILE A 51 19.78 -17.94 18.65
C ILE A 51 20.25 -18.96 19.67
N SER A 52 21.30 -18.64 20.42
CA SER A 52 21.85 -19.55 21.45
C SER A 52 21.05 -19.56 22.75
N GLY A 53 19.93 -18.81 22.84
CA GLY A 53 19.10 -18.72 24.04
C GLY A 53 19.76 -18.00 25.22
N LYS A 54 20.87 -17.27 24.97
CA LYS A 54 21.62 -16.51 25.97
C LYS A 54 21.24 -15.03 26.01
N ALA A 55 20.30 -14.60 25.18
CA ALA A 55 19.83 -13.23 25.16
C ALA A 55 19.09 -12.88 26.46
N SER A 56 19.34 -11.68 26.98
CA SER A 56 18.63 -11.17 28.14
C SER A 56 17.13 -10.96 27.82
N THR A 57 16.31 -10.89 28.87
CA THR A 57 14.86 -10.60 28.71
C THR A 57 14.64 -9.27 27.95
N LEU A 58 15.49 -8.28 28.17
CA LEU A 58 15.44 -6.99 27.50
C LEU A 58 15.78 -7.12 26.01
N GLU A 59 16.83 -7.86 25.64
CA GLU A 59 17.19 -8.14 24.24
C GLU A 59 16.08 -8.85 23.51
N ASN A 60 15.48 -9.88 24.11
CA ASN A 60 14.35 -10.61 23.56
C ASN A 60 13.15 -9.69 23.31
N ASN A 61 12.82 -8.82 24.28
CA ASN A 61 11.72 -7.87 24.13
C ASN A 61 11.96 -6.86 23.00
N VAL A 62 13.18 -6.29 22.91
CA VAL A 62 13.54 -5.37 21.83
C VAL A 62 13.43 -6.05 20.46
N LEU A 63 13.96 -7.27 20.33
CA LEU A 63 13.92 -7.99 19.06
C LEU A 63 12.50 -8.40 18.66
N LEU A 64 11.74 -9.02 19.57
CA LEU A 64 10.45 -9.62 19.22
C LEU A 64 9.27 -8.66 19.30
N GLN A 65 9.29 -7.67 20.19
CA GLN A 65 8.16 -6.77 20.43
C GLN A 65 8.31 -5.40 19.73
N ILE A 66 9.54 -5.02 19.37
CA ILE A 66 9.79 -3.70 18.74
C ILE A 66 10.30 -3.87 17.32
N ARG A 67 11.43 -4.57 17.09
CA ARG A 67 12.07 -4.65 15.77
C ARG A 67 11.27 -5.51 14.80
N PHE A 68 10.87 -6.70 15.21
CA PHE A 68 10.20 -7.65 14.32
C PHE A 68 8.87 -7.11 13.76
N PRO A 69 7.95 -6.56 14.60
CA PRO A 69 6.73 -5.93 14.09
C PRO A 69 7.02 -4.73 13.16
N ARG A 70 8.03 -3.91 13.48
CA ARG A 70 8.43 -2.76 12.68
C ARG A 70 8.89 -3.16 11.27
N VAL A 71 9.77 -4.13 11.18
CA VAL A 71 10.34 -4.61 9.90
C VAL A 71 9.27 -5.29 9.05
N ILE A 72 8.38 -6.08 9.67
CA ILE A 72 7.23 -6.68 8.97
C ILE A 72 6.30 -5.59 8.45
N LEU A 73 5.95 -4.59 9.28
CA LEU A 73 5.09 -3.48 8.85
C LEU A 73 5.72 -2.75 7.66
N ALA A 74 7.01 -2.41 7.72
CA ALA A 74 7.71 -1.74 6.63
C ALA A 74 7.60 -2.52 5.30
N GLY A 75 7.85 -3.84 5.35
CA GLY A 75 7.72 -4.72 4.19
C GLY A 75 6.29 -4.77 3.64
N LEU A 76 5.28 -4.88 4.50
CA LEU A 76 3.87 -4.92 4.11
C LEU A 76 3.41 -3.60 3.49
N VAL A 77 3.79 -2.46 4.09
CA VAL A 77 3.48 -1.13 3.56
C VAL A 77 4.12 -0.93 2.20
N GLY A 78 5.40 -1.27 2.05
CA GLY A 78 6.10 -1.20 0.77
C GLY A 78 5.46 -2.09 -0.30
N ALA A 79 5.12 -3.34 0.04
CA ALA A 79 4.43 -4.25 -0.86
C ALA A 79 3.05 -3.71 -1.28
N SER A 80 2.27 -3.18 -0.32
CA SER A 80 0.93 -2.66 -0.59
C SER A 80 0.97 -1.44 -1.50
N LEU A 81 1.86 -0.49 -1.24
CA LEU A 81 2.05 0.70 -2.08
C LEU A 81 2.55 0.34 -3.47
N GLY A 82 3.54 -0.55 -3.58
CA GLY A 82 4.10 -0.99 -4.85
C GLY A 82 3.08 -1.69 -5.75
N ILE A 83 2.36 -2.68 -5.25
CA ILE A 83 1.37 -3.41 -6.05
C ILE A 83 0.13 -2.55 -6.36
N SER A 84 -0.31 -1.72 -5.40
CA SER A 84 -1.42 -0.80 -5.61
C SER A 84 -1.07 0.23 -6.69
N GLY A 85 0.13 0.80 -6.63
CA GLY A 85 0.64 1.69 -7.65
C GLY A 85 0.66 1.04 -9.03
N ALA A 86 1.27 -0.15 -9.15
CA ALA A 86 1.35 -0.88 -10.42
C ALA A 86 -0.03 -1.17 -11.01
N SER A 87 -0.97 -1.62 -10.18
CA SER A 87 -2.32 -1.98 -10.63
C SER A 87 -3.16 -0.77 -11.02
N LEU A 88 -3.04 0.36 -10.30
CA LEU A 88 -3.75 1.60 -10.63
C LEU A 88 -3.16 2.27 -11.87
N GLN A 89 -1.83 2.27 -12.04
CA GLN A 89 -1.18 2.72 -13.27
C GLN A 89 -1.68 1.91 -14.48
N GLY A 90 -1.81 0.59 -14.33
CA GLY A 90 -2.37 -0.28 -15.35
C GLY A 90 -3.84 0.03 -15.63
N LEU A 91 -4.66 0.18 -14.60
CA LEU A 91 -6.10 0.45 -14.72
C LEU A 91 -6.38 1.80 -15.38
N PHE A 92 -5.66 2.84 -14.96
CA PHE A 92 -5.83 4.20 -15.49
C PHE A 92 -5.07 4.45 -16.79
N ARG A 93 -4.26 3.48 -17.22
CA ARG A 93 -3.36 3.62 -18.38
C ARG A 93 -2.51 4.87 -18.30
N ASN A 94 -2.07 5.19 -17.09
CA ASN A 94 -1.29 6.36 -16.77
C ASN A 94 -0.14 5.96 -15.81
N PRO A 95 1.12 6.03 -16.26
CA PRO A 95 2.27 5.66 -15.43
C PRO A 95 2.50 6.60 -14.23
N LEU A 96 1.86 7.76 -14.21
CA LEU A 96 1.91 8.73 -13.12
C LEU A 96 0.78 8.54 -12.10
N ALA A 97 -0.09 7.52 -12.26
CA ALA A 97 -1.11 7.25 -11.28
C ALA A 97 -0.50 6.76 -9.96
N ASP A 98 -0.89 7.40 -8.88
CA ASP A 98 -0.48 7.08 -7.51
C ASP A 98 -1.69 6.66 -6.67
N PRO A 99 -1.56 5.70 -5.74
CA PRO A 99 -2.65 5.33 -4.84
C PRO A 99 -3.26 6.49 -4.06
N GLY A 100 -2.47 7.53 -3.74
CA GLY A 100 -2.93 8.74 -3.08
C GLY A 100 -3.98 9.53 -3.87
N LEU A 101 -3.97 9.44 -5.22
CA LEU A 101 -4.96 10.13 -6.07
C LEU A 101 -6.40 9.65 -5.85
N ILE A 102 -6.58 8.45 -5.31
CA ILE A 102 -7.92 7.92 -4.99
C ILE A 102 -8.51 8.58 -3.74
N GLY A 103 -7.70 9.30 -2.96
CA GLY A 103 -8.14 10.01 -1.75
C GLY A 103 -8.19 9.14 -0.47
N VAL A 104 -7.89 7.85 -0.56
CA VAL A 104 -7.97 6.92 0.59
C VAL A 104 -6.99 7.31 1.70
N SER A 105 -5.76 7.68 1.33
CA SER A 105 -4.76 8.16 2.29
C SER A 105 -5.16 9.47 2.95
N ALA A 106 -5.79 10.40 2.20
CA ALA A 106 -6.29 11.66 2.73
C ALA A 106 -7.47 11.43 3.69
N GLY A 107 -8.36 10.49 3.38
CA GLY A 107 -9.42 10.08 4.29
C GLY A 107 -8.88 9.50 5.59
N ALA A 108 -7.87 8.63 5.52
CA ALA A 108 -7.19 8.11 6.69
C ALA A 108 -6.53 9.23 7.51
N ALA A 109 -5.86 10.18 6.84
CA ALA A 109 -5.22 11.32 7.49
C ALA A 109 -6.23 12.23 8.19
N LEU A 110 -7.36 12.53 7.56
CA LEU A 110 -8.43 13.32 8.18
C LEU A 110 -9.01 12.59 9.40
N GLY A 111 -9.29 11.28 9.29
CA GLY A 111 -9.77 10.47 10.41
C GLY A 111 -8.80 10.47 11.60
N ALA A 112 -7.51 10.29 11.35
CA ALA A 112 -6.47 10.37 12.37
C ALA A 112 -6.39 11.78 12.98
N SER A 113 -6.43 12.83 12.16
CA SER A 113 -6.35 14.22 12.60
C SER A 113 -7.52 14.60 13.53
N ILE A 114 -8.73 14.14 13.22
CA ILE A 114 -9.91 14.35 14.08
C ILE A 114 -9.65 13.76 15.48
N VAL A 115 -9.09 12.56 15.56
CA VAL A 115 -8.82 11.92 16.86
C VAL A 115 -7.65 12.59 17.59
N ILE A 116 -6.61 13.02 16.89
CA ILE A 116 -5.47 13.70 17.51
C ILE A 116 -5.90 15.02 18.15
N VAL A 117 -6.74 15.82 17.47
CA VAL A 117 -7.12 17.17 17.90
C VAL A 117 -8.38 17.18 18.77
N LEU A 118 -9.40 16.41 18.40
CA LEU A 118 -10.70 16.44 19.07
C LEU A 118 -10.95 15.22 19.96
N GLY A 119 -10.08 14.22 19.92
CA GLY A 119 -10.30 12.94 20.58
C GLY A 119 -10.46 13.07 22.11
N SER A 120 -9.68 13.95 22.75
CA SER A 120 -9.78 14.22 24.18
C SER A 120 -11.14 14.79 24.61
N ASN A 121 -11.81 15.51 23.69
CA ASN A 121 -13.09 16.17 23.93
C ASN A 121 -14.30 15.33 23.49
N LEU A 122 -14.14 14.52 22.43
CA LEU A 122 -15.24 13.79 21.81
C LEU A 122 -15.36 12.33 22.27
N VAL A 123 -14.24 11.75 22.74
CA VAL A 123 -14.17 10.32 23.05
C VAL A 123 -14.04 10.11 24.56
N PRO A 124 -14.87 9.24 25.17
CA PRO A 124 -14.74 8.89 26.59
C PRO A 124 -13.34 8.36 26.89
N LYS A 125 -12.78 8.74 28.06
CA LYS A 125 -11.41 8.39 28.46
C LYS A 125 -11.09 6.89 28.43
N PHE A 126 -12.07 6.03 28.66
CA PHE A 126 -11.88 4.57 28.61
C PHE A 126 -11.71 4.00 27.19
N LEU A 127 -12.09 4.77 26.15
CA LEU A 127 -11.88 4.43 24.73
C LEU A 127 -10.61 5.07 24.16
N LEU A 128 -9.96 5.98 24.89
CA LEU A 128 -8.68 6.62 24.50
C LEU A 128 -7.52 5.62 24.68
N GLY A 129 -7.52 4.58 23.85
CA GLY A 129 -6.47 3.55 23.83
C GLY A 129 -5.66 3.56 22.54
N SER A 130 -4.60 2.74 22.50
CA SER A 130 -3.68 2.62 21.37
C SER A 130 -4.36 2.26 20.04
N PHE A 131 -5.60 1.74 20.09
CA PHE A 131 -6.37 1.35 18.92
C PHE A 131 -7.18 2.49 18.28
N LEU A 132 -7.47 3.56 19.03
CA LEU A 132 -8.38 4.62 18.57
C LEU A 132 -7.84 5.32 17.32
N LEU A 133 -6.56 5.66 17.31
CA LEU A 133 -5.93 6.34 16.19
C LEU A 133 -5.90 5.50 14.91
N PRO A 134 -5.43 4.23 14.91
CA PRO A 134 -5.53 3.35 13.74
C PRO A 134 -6.96 3.10 13.29
N LEU A 135 -7.91 2.91 14.21
CA LEU A 135 -9.32 2.69 13.87
C LEU A 135 -9.95 3.91 13.20
N SER A 136 -9.64 5.12 13.65
CA SER A 136 -10.13 6.35 13.03
C SER A 136 -9.56 6.54 11.61
N ALA A 137 -8.29 6.22 11.40
CA ALA A 137 -7.68 6.24 10.07
C ALA A 137 -8.31 5.19 9.14
N ILE A 138 -8.57 3.97 9.63
CA ILE A 138 -9.30 2.93 8.89
C ILE A 138 -10.73 3.40 8.58
N ALA A 139 -11.43 4.00 9.53
CA ALA A 139 -12.78 4.52 9.31
C ALA A 139 -12.80 5.62 8.24
N GLY A 140 -11.85 6.56 8.29
CA GLY A 140 -11.70 7.61 7.29
C GLY A 140 -11.39 7.05 5.89
N SER A 141 -10.47 6.10 5.78
CA SER A 141 -10.17 5.42 4.50
C SER A 141 -11.37 4.64 3.98
N THR A 142 -12.07 3.91 4.85
CA THR A 142 -13.27 3.15 4.50
C THR A 142 -14.39 4.07 4.02
N PHE A 143 -14.59 5.21 4.67
CA PHE A 143 -15.56 6.20 4.25
C PHE A 143 -15.28 6.69 2.82
N VAL A 144 -14.02 6.98 2.50
CA VAL A 144 -13.63 7.37 1.13
C VAL A 144 -13.88 6.24 0.14
N ILE A 145 -13.59 4.98 0.49
CA ILE A 145 -13.88 3.83 -0.35
C ILE A 145 -15.39 3.74 -0.66
N LEU A 146 -16.23 3.94 0.35
CA LEU A 146 -17.68 3.95 0.19
C LEU A 146 -18.14 5.12 -0.69
N LEU A 147 -17.59 6.34 -0.49
CA LEU A 147 -17.86 7.47 -1.37
C LEU A 147 -17.51 7.16 -2.82
N LEU A 148 -16.32 6.63 -3.08
CA LEU A 148 -15.90 6.22 -4.41
C LEU A 148 -16.89 5.21 -5.01
N TYR A 149 -17.33 4.23 -4.23
CA TYR A 149 -18.31 3.25 -4.67
C TYR A 149 -19.63 3.90 -5.06
N PHE A 150 -20.20 4.75 -4.20
CA PHE A 150 -21.49 5.40 -4.44
C PHE A 150 -21.46 6.34 -5.64
N PHE A 151 -20.43 7.18 -5.73
CA PHE A 151 -20.31 8.17 -6.81
C PHE A 151 -19.91 7.59 -8.16
N THR A 152 -19.31 6.40 -8.19
CA THR A 152 -18.89 5.76 -9.46
C THR A 152 -19.83 4.65 -9.92
N ARG A 153 -20.77 4.26 -9.08
CA ARG A 153 -21.78 3.27 -9.35
C ARG A 153 -22.72 3.79 -10.45
N GLY A 154 -22.70 3.16 -11.62
CA GLY A 154 -23.61 3.51 -12.72
C GLY A 154 -22.99 4.29 -13.90
N PHE A 155 -21.78 4.85 -13.76
CA PHE A 155 -21.14 5.63 -14.84
C PHE A 155 -20.47 4.82 -15.95
N GLY A 156 -20.65 3.51 -16.01
CA GLY A 156 -20.18 2.63 -17.09
C GLY A 156 -18.69 2.87 -17.46
N TYR A 157 -18.42 3.16 -18.73
CA TYR A 157 -17.06 3.39 -19.24
C TYR A 157 -16.39 4.67 -18.70
N ARG A 158 -17.16 5.69 -18.33
CA ARG A 158 -16.64 6.95 -17.78
C ARG A 158 -16.27 6.85 -16.31
N GLY A 159 -16.50 5.71 -15.66
CA GLY A 159 -16.31 5.53 -14.22
C GLY A 159 -14.89 5.83 -13.73
N ILE A 160 -13.83 5.61 -14.53
CA ILE A 160 -12.44 5.92 -14.15
C ILE A 160 -12.23 7.43 -13.96
N THR A 161 -12.70 8.24 -14.91
CA THR A 161 -12.55 9.70 -14.84
C THR A 161 -13.30 10.26 -13.62
N TYR A 162 -14.53 9.78 -13.38
CA TYR A 162 -15.29 10.20 -12.19
C TYR A 162 -14.61 9.79 -10.88
N MET A 163 -13.99 8.59 -10.83
CA MET A 163 -13.25 8.15 -9.65
C MET A 163 -12.07 9.05 -9.33
N LEU A 164 -11.30 9.45 -10.35
CA LEU A 164 -10.20 10.40 -10.17
C LEU A 164 -10.70 11.76 -9.71
N LEU A 165 -11.80 12.26 -10.29
CA LEU A 165 -12.40 13.54 -9.87
C LEU A 165 -12.89 13.48 -8.42
N VAL A 166 -13.56 12.41 -8.02
CA VAL A 166 -13.99 12.21 -6.63
C VAL A 166 -12.78 12.11 -5.70
N GLY A 167 -11.74 11.38 -6.10
CA GLY A 167 -10.50 11.29 -5.32
C GLY A 167 -9.82 12.64 -5.13
N ILE A 168 -9.73 13.46 -6.18
CA ILE A 168 -9.17 14.82 -6.11
C ILE A 168 -10.03 15.70 -5.19
N ALA A 169 -11.36 15.64 -5.31
CA ALA A 169 -12.28 16.40 -4.45
C ALA A 169 -12.14 15.98 -2.97
N VAL A 170 -12.04 14.67 -2.71
CA VAL A 170 -11.81 14.13 -1.35
C VAL A 170 -10.46 14.61 -0.80
N ASN A 171 -9.39 14.57 -1.61
CA ASN A 171 -8.08 15.08 -1.20
C ASN A 171 -8.17 16.58 -0.82
N ALA A 172 -8.85 17.40 -1.62
CA ALA A 172 -9.01 18.82 -1.35
C ALA A 172 -9.81 19.07 -0.06
N ILE A 173 -10.95 18.38 0.12
CA ILE A 173 -11.79 18.51 1.33
C ILE A 173 -11.02 18.05 2.57
N ALA A 174 -10.32 16.91 2.48
CA ALA A 174 -9.51 16.40 3.59
C ALA A 174 -8.39 17.39 3.96
N SER A 175 -7.72 17.99 2.97
CA SER A 175 -6.67 18.98 3.20
C SER A 175 -7.19 20.21 3.91
N VAL A 176 -8.37 20.73 3.51
CA VAL A 176 -9.03 21.84 4.20
C VAL A 176 -9.39 21.44 5.63
N GLY A 177 -9.99 20.25 5.82
CA GLY A 177 -10.34 19.74 7.16
C GLY A 177 -9.12 19.62 8.08
N ILE A 178 -8.02 19.06 7.57
CA ILE A 178 -6.76 18.96 8.32
C ILE A 178 -6.21 20.36 8.63
N GLY A 179 -6.28 21.30 7.68
CA GLY A 179 -5.88 22.68 7.89
C GLY A 179 -6.65 23.38 9.02
N VAL A 180 -7.97 23.20 9.07
CA VAL A 180 -8.82 23.72 10.17
C VAL A 180 -8.43 23.08 11.51
N LEU A 181 -8.26 21.75 11.54
CA LEU A 181 -7.84 21.05 12.75
C LEU A 181 -6.46 21.50 13.23
N THR A 182 -5.53 21.72 12.30
CA THR A 182 -4.20 22.27 12.60
C THR A 182 -4.28 23.66 13.23
N TYR A 183 -5.17 24.52 12.71
CA TYR A 183 -5.36 25.89 13.21
C TYR A 183 -5.90 25.95 14.64
N ILE A 184 -6.81 25.05 15.01
CA ILE A 184 -7.41 25.01 16.36
C ILE A 184 -6.65 24.13 17.34
N SER A 185 -5.59 23.45 16.90
CA SER A 185 -4.81 22.50 17.73
C SER A 185 -3.93 23.22 18.75
N THR A 186 -3.72 22.58 19.88
CA THR A 186 -2.68 22.96 20.85
C THR A 186 -1.29 22.54 20.32
N ASP A 187 -0.22 23.08 20.92
CA ASP A 187 1.16 22.75 20.53
C ASP A 187 1.47 21.24 20.61
N SER A 188 0.89 20.53 21.55
CA SER A 188 1.08 19.08 21.69
C SER A 188 0.36 18.30 20.59
N GLU A 189 -0.86 18.70 20.27
CA GLU A 189 -1.66 18.11 19.18
C GLU A 189 -1.03 18.40 17.81
N LEU A 190 -0.56 19.63 17.60
CA LEU A 190 0.16 20.03 16.39
C LEU A 190 1.40 19.16 16.16
N ARG A 191 2.19 18.90 17.20
CA ARG A 191 3.31 17.95 17.13
C ARG A 191 2.83 16.55 16.79
N GLY A 192 1.77 16.08 17.42
CA GLY A 192 1.15 14.77 17.11
C GLY A 192 0.73 14.65 15.66
N LEU A 193 0.04 15.66 15.12
CA LEU A 193 -0.35 15.75 13.70
C LEU A 193 0.87 15.69 12.78
N THR A 194 1.89 16.49 13.09
CA THR A 194 3.12 16.58 12.29
C THR A 194 3.83 15.23 12.24
N PHE A 195 4.06 14.59 13.39
CA PHE A 195 4.72 13.28 13.43
C PHE A 195 3.89 12.19 12.73
N TRP A 196 2.57 12.21 12.88
CA TRP A 196 1.73 11.24 12.22
C TRP A 196 1.73 11.42 10.69
N THR A 197 1.69 12.66 10.20
CA THR A 197 1.73 12.96 8.75
C THR A 197 3.10 12.69 8.11
N MET A 198 4.19 12.77 8.88
CA MET A 198 5.53 12.38 8.38
C MET A 198 5.65 10.88 8.13
N GLY A 199 4.80 10.09 8.75
CA GLY A 199 4.86 8.64 8.67
C GLY A 199 5.98 8.02 9.51
N SER A 200 5.72 6.86 10.09
CA SER A 200 6.71 6.12 10.87
C SER A 200 6.30 4.65 11.02
N PHE A 201 7.27 3.75 11.06
CA PHE A 201 7.06 2.35 11.42
C PHE A 201 7.24 2.08 12.91
N GLY A 202 7.56 3.13 13.68
CA GLY A 202 7.68 3.04 15.14
C GLY A 202 6.32 2.91 15.83
N GLY A 203 6.34 2.31 17.05
CA GLY A 203 5.13 2.23 17.90
C GLY A 203 4.12 1.16 17.49
N VAL A 204 4.36 0.38 16.44
CA VAL A 204 3.48 -0.73 16.08
C VAL A 204 3.64 -1.88 17.07
N THR A 205 2.52 -2.46 17.48
CA THR A 205 2.44 -3.64 18.35
C THR A 205 1.78 -4.80 17.63
N TRP A 206 2.03 -6.04 18.08
CA TRP A 206 1.42 -7.23 17.48
C TRP A 206 -0.12 -7.19 17.38
N PRO A 207 -0.85 -6.73 18.42
CA PRO A 207 -2.31 -6.64 18.33
C PRO A 207 -2.81 -5.70 17.22
N LEU A 208 -2.05 -4.67 16.84
CA LEU A 208 -2.36 -3.77 15.73
C LEU A 208 -1.89 -4.35 14.39
N LEU A 209 -0.75 -5.01 14.38
CA LEU A 209 -0.12 -5.52 13.17
C LEU A 209 -0.88 -6.72 12.58
N VAL A 210 -1.33 -7.67 13.42
CA VAL A 210 -1.97 -8.91 12.94
C VAL A 210 -3.22 -8.65 12.08
N PRO A 211 -4.19 -7.81 12.48
CA PRO A 211 -5.30 -7.45 11.60
C PRO A 211 -4.86 -6.80 10.28
N ALA A 212 -3.84 -5.95 10.32
CA ALA A 212 -3.31 -5.31 9.12
C ALA A 212 -2.65 -6.31 8.17
N ILE A 213 -1.89 -7.29 8.69
CA ILE A 213 -1.36 -8.40 7.88
C ILE A 213 -2.50 -9.08 7.11
N ILE A 214 -3.59 -9.44 7.80
CA ILE A 214 -4.72 -10.13 7.20
C ILE A 214 -5.34 -9.28 6.08
N ILE A 215 -5.61 -7.99 6.35
CA ILE A 215 -6.22 -7.07 5.37
C ILE A 215 -5.29 -6.89 4.17
N ILE A 216 -4.02 -6.58 4.40
CA ILE A 216 -3.05 -6.32 3.33
C ILE A 216 -2.84 -7.58 2.51
N CYS A 217 -2.51 -8.71 3.13
CA CYS A 217 -2.26 -9.96 2.39
C CYS A 217 -3.50 -10.42 1.61
N SER A 218 -4.71 -10.32 2.16
CA SER A 218 -5.93 -10.66 1.44
C SER A 218 -6.15 -9.75 0.22
N ALA A 219 -5.91 -8.44 0.37
CA ALA A 219 -6.00 -7.49 -0.73
C ALA A 219 -4.96 -7.78 -1.83
N LEU A 220 -3.70 -8.09 -1.45
CA LEU A 220 -2.64 -8.47 -2.39
C LEU A 220 -2.99 -9.75 -3.16
N VAL A 221 -3.48 -10.78 -2.47
CA VAL A 221 -3.91 -12.03 -3.11
C VAL A 221 -5.09 -11.78 -4.05
N TRP A 222 -6.01 -10.89 -3.68
CA TRP A 222 -7.18 -10.60 -4.51
C TRP A 222 -6.84 -9.80 -5.77
N ILE A 223 -5.79 -8.97 -5.75
CA ILE A 223 -5.37 -8.15 -6.90
C ILE A 223 -4.59 -8.95 -7.96
N ILE A 224 -3.81 -9.95 -7.57
CA ILE A 224 -2.92 -10.71 -8.47
C ILE A 224 -3.66 -11.31 -9.69
N PRO A 225 -4.86 -11.93 -9.56
CA PRO A 225 -5.58 -12.46 -10.72
C PRO A 225 -6.07 -11.39 -11.73
N ALA A 226 -5.97 -10.10 -11.39
CA ALA A 226 -6.28 -9.01 -12.31
C ALA A 226 -5.17 -8.77 -13.35
N SER A 227 -3.97 -9.32 -13.16
CA SER A 227 -2.78 -9.02 -13.96
C SER A 227 -3.01 -9.13 -15.47
N ARG A 228 -3.54 -10.26 -15.95
CA ARG A 228 -3.83 -10.47 -17.38
C ARG A 228 -4.88 -9.51 -17.91
N LYS A 229 -5.89 -9.19 -17.12
CA LYS A 229 -6.94 -8.24 -17.48
C LYS A 229 -6.42 -6.81 -17.55
N LEU A 230 -5.42 -6.48 -16.72
CA LEU A 230 -4.70 -5.21 -16.76
C LEU A 230 -3.81 -5.09 -18.00
N ASP A 231 -3.27 -6.20 -18.52
CA ASP A 231 -2.56 -6.18 -19.81
C ASP A 231 -3.55 -5.94 -20.97
N LEU A 232 -4.71 -6.60 -20.96
CA LEU A 232 -5.73 -6.43 -22.01
C LEU A 232 -6.34 -5.01 -22.01
N ILE A 233 -6.53 -4.38 -20.85
CA ILE A 233 -7.12 -3.03 -20.81
C ILE A 233 -6.17 -1.96 -21.40
N GLN A 234 -4.87 -2.26 -21.56
CA GLN A 234 -3.94 -1.36 -22.27
C GLN A 234 -4.34 -1.13 -23.74
N LEU A 235 -5.04 -2.10 -24.36
CA LEU A 235 -5.56 -1.98 -25.72
C LEU A 235 -6.76 -1.02 -25.85
N GLY A 236 -7.32 -0.60 -24.70
CA GLY A 236 -8.54 0.18 -24.61
C GLY A 236 -9.70 -0.61 -23.99
N GLU A 237 -10.63 0.10 -23.30
CA GLU A 237 -11.78 -0.55 -22.66
C GLU A 237 -12.69 -1.29 -23.67
N PRO A 238 -13.02 -0.72 -24.86
CA PRO A 238 -13.84 -1.42 -25.84
C PRO A 238 -13.20 -2.72 -26.34
N GLU A 239 -11.88 -2.71 -26.61
CA GLU A 239 -11.17 -3.89 -27.09
C GLU A 239 -11.02 -4.94 -25.99
N ALA A 240 -10.71 -4.52 -24.76
CA ALA A 240 -10.66 -5.42 -23.62
C ALA A 240 -12.02 -6.09 -23.36
N TYR A 241 -13.12 -5.35 -23.53
CA TYR A 241 -14.48 -5.91 -23.42
C TYR A 241 -14.75 -6.97 -24.49
N ARG A 242 -14.37 -6.70 -25.76
CA ARG A 242 -14.49 -7.68 -26.86
C ARG A 242 -13.67 -8.95 -26.61
N LEU A 243 -12.54 -8.81 -25.91
CA LEU A 243 -11.69 -9.94 -25.47
C LEU A 243 -12.21 -10.63 -24.20
N GLY A 244 -13.42 -10.31 -23.74
CA GLY A 244 -14.08 -10.98 -22.61
C GLY A 244 -13.71 -10.44 -21.23
N VAL A 245 -13.09 -9.26 -21.15
CA VAL A 245 -12.80 -8.63 -19.84
C VAL A 245 -14.04 -7.93 -19.32
N ASP A 246 -14.54 -8.37 -18.17
CA ASP A 246 -15.54 -7.63 -17.40
C ASP A 246 -14.88 -6.40 -16.78
N ILE A 247 -14.96 -5.26 -17.48
CA ILE A 247 -14.33 -3.99 -17.11
C ILE A 247 -14.82 -3.53 -15.73
N LYS A 248 -16.10 -3.68 -15.43
CA LYS A 248 -16.69 -3.27 -14.16
C LYS A 248 -16.09 -4.07 -12.99
N LYS A 249 -16.06 -5.38 -13.11
CA LYS A 249 -15.45 -6.24 -12.08
C LYS A 249 -13.96 -5.98 -11.91
N LEU A 250 -13.22 -5.72 -13.02
CA LEU A 250 -11.82 -5.38 -12.97
C LEU A 250 -11.58 -4.08 -12.19
N LYS A 251 -12.32 -3.02 -12.51
CA LYS A 251 -12.28 -1.73 -11.81
C LYS A 251 -12.52 -1.90 -10.31
N TYR A 252 -13.61 -2.55 -9.93
CA TYR A 252 -13.90 -2.81 -8.52
C TYR A 252 -12.80 -3.59 -7.83
N ARG A 253 -12.35 -4.68 -8.43
CA ARG A 253 -11.28 -5.51 -7.85
C ARG A 253 -10.04 -4.70 -7.56
N VAL A 254 -9.52 -3.98 -8.56
CA VAL A 254 -8.27 -3.20 -8.43
C VAL A 254 -8.42 -2.09 -7.38
N ILE A 255 -9.49 -1.32 -7.45
CA ILE A 255 -9.67 -0.15 -6.58
C ILE A 255 -9.90 -0.55 -5.14
N PHE A 256 -10.80 -1.50 -4.88
CA PHE A 256 -11.08 -1.94 -3.51
C PHE A 256 -9.89 -2.64 -2.87
N SER A 257 -9.16 -3.49 -3.63
CA SER A 257 -7.93 -4.10 -3.11
C SER A 257 -6.87 -3.06 -2.79
N SER A 258 -6.63 -2.12 -3.73
CA SER A 258 -5.64 -1.05 -3.51
C SER A 258 -6.04 -0.17 -2.32
N ALA A 259 -7.32 0.22 -2.24
CA ALA A 259 -7.81 1.05 -1.17
C ALA A 259 -7.74 0.36 0.20
N ALA A 260 -8.07 -0.93 0.29
CA ALA A 260 -7.95 -1.71 1.52
C ALA A 260 -6.49 -1.86 1.96
N ALA A 261 -5.60 -2.22 1.01
CA ALA A 261 -4.18 -2.38 1.31
C ALA A 261 -3.52 -1.06 1.75
N VAL A 262 -3.76 0.03 1.01
CA VAL A 262 -3.22 1.35 1.32
C VAL A 262 -3.84 1.92 2.59
N GLY A 263 -5.16 1.79 2.78
CA GLY A 263 -5.85 2.26 3.98
C GLY A 263 -5.31 1.59 5.26
N ALA A 264 -5.16 0.27 5.25
CA ALA A 264 -4.58 -0.46 6.37
C ALA A 264 -3.10 -0.08 6.62
N SER A 265 -2.33 0.15 5.54
CA SER A 265 -0.94 0.60 5.63
C SER A 265 -0.85 1.98 6.28
N VAL A 266 -1.58 2.97 5.75
CA VAL A 266 -1.57 4.36 6.25
C VAL A 266 -2.07 4.45 7.69
N ALA A 267 -3.04 3.62 8.07
CA ALA A 267 -3.55 3.60 9.44
C ALA A 267 -2.48 3.25 10.50
N LEU A 268 -1.48 2.44 10.13
CA LEU A 268 -0.40 2.02 11.04
C LEU A 268 0.90 2.80 10.84
N SER A 269 1.19 3.23 9.62
CA SER A 269 2.47 3.89 9.29
C SER A 269 2.36 5.40 9.12
N GLY A 270 1.15 5.98 9.15
CA GLY A 270 0.96 7.34 8.67
C GLY A 270 1.10 7.45 7.15
N MET A 271 1.22 8.68 6.65
CA MET A 271 1.30 8.91 5.20
C MET A 271 2.70 8.61 4.67
N ILE A 272 2.78 7.73 3.68
CA ILE A 272 4.01 7.44 2.93
C ILE A 272 3.70 7.65 1.44
N GLY A 273 4.40 8.60 0.84
CA GLY A 273 4.24 8.95 -0.57
C GLY A 273 5.30 8.36 -1.49
N PHE A 274 5.13 8.56 -2.79
CA PHE A 274 6.07 8.25 -3.87
C PHE A 274 6.38 6.77 -4.13
N VAL A 275 6.29 5.89 -3.17
CA VAL A 275 6.60 4.45 -3.32
C VAL A 275 5.72 3.82 -4.41
N GLY A 276 4.40 4.10 -4.38
CA GLY A 276 3.44 3.63 -5.37
C GLY A 276 3.68 4.16 -6.78
N LEU A 277 4.37 5.29 -6.91
CA LEU A 277 4.73 5.88 -8.20
C LEU A 277 6.05 5.31 -8.73
N VAL A 278 7.09 5.34 -7.91
CA VAL A 278 8.48 5.07 -8.32
C VAL A 278 8.75 3.58 -8.47
N VAL A 279 8.30 2.77 -7.53
CA VAL A 279 8.59 1.32 -7.52
C VAL A 279 8.11 0.60 -8.77
N PRO A 280 6.83 0.76 -9.23
CA PRO A 280 6.39 0.12 -10.47
C PRO A 280 7.17 0.59 -11.70
N HIS A 281 7.61 1.85 -11.70
CA HIS A 281 8.42 2.40 -12.78
C HIS A 281 9.78 1.70 -12.85
N LEU A 282 10.48 1.56 -11.73
CA LEU A 282 11.75 0.84 -11.65
C LEU A 282 11.63 -0.62 -12.09
N VAL A 283 10.60 -1.31 -11.60
CA VAL A 283 10.34 -2.72 -11.96
C VAL A 283 10.08 -2.85 -13.46
N ARG A 284 9.35 -1.90 -14.06
CA ARG A 284 9.08 -1.86 -15.51
C ARG A 284 10.36 -1.72 -16.32
N LEU A 285 11.29 -0.86 -15.89
CA LEU A 285 12.59 -0.66 -16.55
C LEU A 285 13.45 -1.93 -16.55
N ILE A 286 13.39 -2.72 -15.49
CA ILE A 286 14.24 -3.91 -15.33
C ILE A 286 13.70 -5.12 -16.12
N GLY A 287 12.36 -5.36 -16.06
CA GLY A 287 11.79 -6.61 -16.57
C GLY A 287 10.62 -6.47 -17.54
N GLY A 288 10.20 -5.25 -17.89
CA GLY A 288 9.16 -4.97 -18.89
C GLY A 288 7.79 -4.70 -18.27
N VAL A 289 6.77 -4.58 -19.13
CA VAL A 289 5.48 -3.97 -18.81
C VAL A 289 4.36 -4.96 -18.46
N SER A 290 4.56 -6.27 -18.64
CA SER A 290 3.53 -7.28 -18.35
C SER A 290 3.12 -7.27 -16.88
N HIS A 291 1.83 -7.11 -16.58
CA HIS A 291 1.32 -7.05 -15.21
C HIS A 291 1.47 -8.37 -14.45
N SER A 292 1.60 -9.50 -15.15
CA SER A 292 1.90 -10.80 -14.51
C SER A 292 3.26 -10.81 -13.80
N TYR A 293 4.21 -10.03 -14.30
CA TYR A 293 5.51 -9.78 -13.69
C TYR A 293 5.49 -8.50 -12.82
N LEU A 294 4.87 -7.43 -13.33
CA LEU A 294 4.91 -6.10 -12.74
C LEU A 294 4.28 -6.05 -11.34
N LEU A 295 3.13 -6.74 -11.14
CA LEU A 295 2.46 -6.72 -9.84
C LEU A 295 3.30 -7.39 -8.74
N PRO A 296 3.74 -8.66 -8.86
CA PRO A 296 4.57 -9.27 -7.83
C PRO A 296 5.95 -8.59 -7.72
N GLY A 297 6.54 -8.17 -8.84
CA GLY A 297 7.81 -7.44 -8.83
C GLY A 297 7.73 -6.13 -8.05
N SER A 298 6.63 -5.36 -8.23
CA SER A 298 6.40 -4.10 -7.49
C SER A 298 6.13 -4.33 -6.01
N ALA A 299 5.42 -5.40 -5.64
CA ALA A 299 5.25 -5.76 -4.25
C ALA A 299 6.59 -6.07 -3.56
N LEU A 300 7.42 -6.91 -4.20
CA LEU A 300 8.73 -7.30 -3.66
C LEU A 300 9.70 -6.12 -3.60
N MET A 301 9.82 -5.34 -4.68
CA MET A 301 10.70 -4.18 -4.73
C MET A 301 10.28 -3.13 -3.70
N GLY A 302 8.96 -2.87 -3.58
CA GLY A 302 8.41 -1.96 -2.58
C GLY A 302 8.71 -2.42 -1.15
N ALA A 303 8.52 -3.72 -0.87
CA ALA A 303 8.87 -4.31 0.42
C ALA A 303 10.35 -4.11 0.75
N ALA A 304 11.25 -4.47 -0.18
CA ALA A 304 12.67 -4.31 0.02
C ALA A 304 13.07 -2.84 0.26
N LEU A 305 12.50 -1.92 -0.54
CA LEU A 305 12.78 -0.49 -0.42
C LEU A 305 12.39 0.03 0.97
N MET A 306 11.17 -0.29 1.44
CA MET A 306 10.66 0.24 2.71
C MET A 306 11.30 -0.40 3.95
N ILE A 307 11.81 -1.63 3.85
CA ILE A 307 12.56 -2.26 4.94
C ILE A 307 13.93 -1.58 5.12
N ASN A 308 14.52 -1.08 4.03
CA ASN A 308 15.85 -0.44 4.05
C ASN A 308 15.79 1.08 4.21
N ALA A 309 14.60 1.69 4.25
CA ALA A 309 14.40 3.12 4.51
C ALA A 309 14.34 3.42 6.00
#